data_9583c68700ca5356f2cd71e38b0f0f52
#
_entry.id   9583c68700ca5356f2cd71e38b0f0f52
#
_cell.length_a   1.000
_cell.length_b   1.000
_cell.length_c   1.000
_cell.angle_alpha   90.00
_cell.angle_beta   90.00
_cell.angle_gamma   90.00
#
_symmetry.space_group_name_H-M   'P 1'
#
loop_
_entity.id
_entity.type
_entity.pdbx_description
1 polymer ?
#
loop_
_entity_poly.entity_id
_entity_poly.type
_entity_poly.pdbx_seq_one_letter_code
_entity_poly.pdbx_strand_id
1 'polypeptide(L)'
;MSDILPYRSDYYPVLGQIVSEIDVAGIINGIVDTGDSQAKIDVGTFVCLMIHNLLGDVNIRLYNMRGFSEDKALPLLVPWKPDIDLDEINDDRAARALDAVWKADPQKIFSAIANRVIHIHELDTSIIHGDTTSISFHGMFDDLDLNPFIPVITLGHNKHHRPDLKQLVFSVGTTADGVPVVAEVADGDESDKTLNGRLVKTLKSVLGKDIEDFLLYVADSALITMPNLKLMDKYHIDFISRLPGNFGIGEELKRKAIRDDNWEYLGKLSDKKNAAIYQSCEMTGEIDEKTYRFIAIQSDKKDKRKLKTLDRTVKREHATLTKALEELKKRPFACKRDAEIEVKKFIKENDARYHITDWVIEEKTENVKREKRGRLKKNEKIQTQTNYYLNGNLQLDDKAYEMDREI
;
A
#
# COMPACT_ATOMS: atom_id res chain seq x y z
N MET A 1 -13.03 61.66 -4.78
CA MET A 1 -13.41 60.38 -5.38
C MET A 1 -12.66 59.32 -4.60
N SER A 2 -13.36 58.46 -3.90
CA SER A 2 -12.68 57.31 -3.26
C SER A 2 -12.16 56.38 -4.35
N ASP A 3 -10.86 56.11 -4.35
CA ASP A 3 -10.26 55.20 -5.28
C ASP A 3 -10.93 53.82 -5.10
N ILE A 4 -11.49 53.29 -6.18
CA ILE A 4 -12.04 51.95 -6.18
C ILE A 4 -10.86 50.99 -6.32
N LEU A 5 -10.55 50.27 -5.25
CA LEU A 5 -9.55 49.23 -5.26
C LEU A 5 -10.19 47.89 -5.64
N PRO A 6 -9.86 47.30 -6.80
CA PRO A 6 -10.38 46.00 -7.15
C PRO A 6 -9.60 44.92 -6.37
N TYR A 7 -10.33 43.98 -5.76
CA TYR A 7 -9.75 42.81 -5.11
C TYR A 7 -10.16 41.53 -5.84
N ARG A 8 -9.24 40.58 -5.91
CA ARG A 8 -9.54 39.26 -6.40
C ARG A 8 -10.23 38.47 -5.28
N SER A 9 -11.49 38.12 -5.47
CA SER A 9 -12.27 37.41 -4.45
C SER A 9 -12.30 35.90 -4.65
N ASP A 10 -12.42 35.41 -5.89
CA ASP A 10 -12.56 33.97 -6.24
C ASP A 10 -13.48 33.24 -5.23
N TYR A 11 -13.05 32.11 -4.70
CA TYR A 11 -13.76 31.34 -3.66
C TYR A 11 -13.30 31.69 -2.22
N TYR A 12 -12.34 32.60 -2.04
CA TYR A 12 -11.81 32.96 -0.73
C TYR A 12 -12.83 33.39 0.30
N PRO A 13 -13.90 34.17 -0.03
CA PRO A 13 -14.93 34.50 0.96
C PRO A 13 -15.62 33.28 1.55
N VAL A 14 -15.83 32.22 0.74
CA VAL A 14 -16.43 30.97 1.21
C VAL A 14 -15.47 30.25 2.14
N LEU A 15 -14.18 30.15 1.78
CA LEU A 15 -13.15 29.55 2.64
C LEU A 15 -13.01 30.33 3.96
N GLY A 16 -12.96 31.65 3.90
CA GLY A 16 -12.90 32.51 5.09
C GLY A 16 -14.07 32.27 6.04
N GLN A 17 -15.27 32.11 5.50
CA GLN A 17 -16.45 31.78 6.28
C GLN A 17 -16.36 30.41 6.93
N ILE A 18 -15.96 29.39 6.19
CA ILE A 18 -15.78 28.02 6.71
C ILE A 18 -14.75 28.02 7.83
N VAL A 19 -13.58 28.60 7.60
CA VAL A 19 -12.50 28.69 8.60
C VAL A 19 -12.93 29.42 9.86
N SER A 20 -13.78 30.48 9.69
CA SER A 20 -14.40 31.24 10.80
C SER A 20 -15.42 30.41 11.58
N GLU A 21 -16.28 29.66 10.89
CA GLU A 21 -17.30 28.80 11.50
C GLU A 21 -16.67 27.66 12.33
N ILE A 22 -15.61 27.08 11.82
CA ILE A 22 -14.83 26.05 12.55
C ILE A 22 -14.07 26.68 13.73
N ASP A 23 -13.79 27.99 13.67
CA ASP A 23 -12.94 28.72 14.62
C ASP A 23 -11.48 28.23 14.61
N VAL A 24 -10.93 28.00 13.42
CA VAL A 24 -9.56 27.45 13.27
C VAL A 24 -8.53 28.34 13.98
N ALA A 25 -8.62 29.64 13.84
CA ALA A 25 -7.71 30.61 14.49
C ALA A 25 -7.80 30.53 16.00
N GLY A 26 -9.03 30.52 16.56
CA GLY A 26 -9.24 30.42 18.01
C GLY A 26 -8.72 29.11 18.60
N ILE A 27 -8.95 27.98 17.91
CA ILE A 27 -8.40 26.67 18.33
C ILE A 27 -6.88 26.71 18.38
N ILE A 28 -6.22 27.21 17.34
CA ILE A 28 -4.77 27.31 17.29
C ILE A 28 -4.26 28.21 18.43
N ASN A 29 -4.83 29.39 18.58
CA ASN A 29 -4.43 30.37 19.60
C ASN A 29 -4.66 29.85 21.03
N GLY A 30 -5.64 28.97 21.23
CA GLY A 30 -5.90 28.33 22.53
C GLY A 30 -4.90 27.23 22.90
N ILE A 31 -4.16 26.71 21.92
CA ILE A 31 -3.19 25.61 22.13
C ILE A 31 -1.75 26.13 22.12
N VAL A 32 -1.46 27.12 21.27
CA VAL A 32 -0.13 27.68 21.07
C VAL A 32 0.18 28.69 22.17
N ASP A 33 1.32 28.52 22.84
CA ASP A 33 1.85 29.54 23.70
C ASP A 33 2.57 30.61 22.86
N THR A 34 1.95 31.76 22.71
CA THR A 34 2.47 32.80 21.82
C THR A 34 3.61 33.61 22.43
N GLY A 35 3.79 33.61 23.76
CA GLY A 35 4.86 34.34 24.47
C GLY A 35 5.02 35.81 24.11
N ASP A 36 4.46 36.26 22.98
CA ASP A 36 4.54 37.61 22.40
C ASP A 36 3.18 38.29 22.42
N SER A 37 2.90 38.96 23.51
CA SER A 37 1.67 39.76 23.69
C SER A 37 1.58 40.99 22.78
N GLN A 38 2.62 41.33 22.02
CA GLN A 38 2.69 42.51 21.15
C GLN A 38 2.45 42.18 19.67
N ALA A 39 2.26 40.90 19.31
CA ALA A 39 2.02 40.51 17.93
C ALA A 39 0.66 41.09 17.44
N LYS A 40 0.69 41.94 16.41
CA LYS A 40 -0.53 42.51 15.80
C LYS A 40 -1.36 41.46 15.07
N ILE A 41 -0.72 40.43 14.51
CA ILE A 41 -1.39 39.26 13.92
C ILE A 41 -1.02 38.07 14.79
N ASP A 42 -2.02 37.41 15.36
CA ASP A 42 -1.84 36.18 16.15
C ASP A 42 -1.49 34.96 15.26
N VAL A 43 -0.96 33.90 15.88
CA VAL A 43 -0.49 32.70 15.19
C VAL A 43 -1.62 32.03 14.41
N GLY A 44 -2.79 31.88 15.03
CA GLY A 44 -3.92 31.23 14.37
C GLY A 44 -4.39 31.96 13.13
N THR A 45 -4.49 33.31 13.19
CA THR A 45 -4.83 34.13 12.03
C THR A 45 -3.77 33.99 10.93
N PHE A 46 -2.49 34.02 11.28
CA PHE A 46 -1.41 33.84 10.29
C PHE A 46 -1.44 32.48 9.62
N VAL A 47 -1.70 31.39 10.38
CA VAL A 47 -1.87 30.05 9.84
C VAL A 47 -3.07 29.98 8.89
N CYS A 48 -4.18 30.64 9.22
CA CYS A 48 -5.33 30.71 8.31
C CYS A 48 -4.98 31.39 6.98
N LEU A 49 -4.18 32.45 6.99
CA LEU A 49 -3.67 33.09 5.76
C LEU A 49 -2.79 32.11 4.94
N MET A 50 -1.94 31.31 5.61
CA MET A 50 -1.17 30.26 4.92
C MET A 50 -2.08 29.18 4.32
N ILE A 51 -3.13 28.78 5.01
CA ILE A 51 -4.12 27.80 4.50
C ILE A 51 -4.79 28.36 3.24
N HIS A 52 -5.21 29.62 3.26
CA HIS A 52 -5.79 30.28 2.08
C HIS A 52 -4.80 30.32 0.91
N ASN A 53 -3.53 30.61 1.16
CA ASN A 53 -2.50 30.57 0.13
C ASN A 53 -2.31 29.15 -0.46
N LEU A 54 -2.29 28.11 0.39
CA LEU A 54 -2.14 26.72 -0.07
C LEU A 54 -3.33 26.24 -0.90
N LEU A 55 -4.54 26.71 -0.59
CA LEU A 55 -5.76 26.38 -1.31
C LEU A 55 -5.97 27.26 -2.56
N GLY A 56 -5.14 28.29 -2.76
CA GLY A 56 -5.22 29.19 -3.91
C GLY A 56 -4.69 28.56 -5.21
N ASP A 57 -5.06 29.19 -6.33
CA ASP A 57 -4.60 28.76 -7.68
C ASP A 57 -3.08 28.88 -7.85
N VAL A 58 -2.47 29.83 -7.12
CA VAL A 58 -1.02 30.08 -7.16
C VAL A 58 -0.48 29.89 -5.76
N ASN A 59 0.13 28.75 -5.53
CA ASN A 59 0.81 28.47 -4.28
C ASN A 59 2.04 29.38 -4.14
N ILE A 60 1.88 30.47 -3.41
CA ILE A 60 2.93 31.46 -3.20
C ILE A 60 3.78 31.03 -2.01
N ARG A 61 5.09 31.11 -2.17
CA ARG A 61 6.05 30.74 -1.12
C ARG A 61 5.95 31.69 0.07
N LEU A 62 6.28 31.21 1.28
CA LEU A 62 6.13 31.96 2.54
C LEU A 62 6.80 33.34 2.53
N TYR A 63 7.95 33.48 1.86
CA TYR A 63 8.64 34.79 1.76
C TYR A 63 7.87 35.83 0.92
N ASN A 64 6.81 35.41 0.21
CA ASN A 64 5.96 36.30 -0.59
C ASN A 64 4.49 36.32 -0.12
N MET A 65 4.25 35.98 1.14
CA MET A 65 2.88 36.02 1.72
C MET A 65 2.26 37.41 1.67
N ARG A 66 3.06 38.47 1.76
CA ARG A 66 2.60 39.84 1.55
C ARG A 66 2.01 40.03 0.15
N GLY A 67 2.77 39.61 -0.90
CA GLY A 67 2.31 39.69 -2.28
C GLY A 67 1.04 38.86 -2.54
N PHE A 68 0.87 37.72 -1.86
CA PHE A 68 -0.40 36.99 -1.88
C PHE A 68 -1.55 37.81 -1.32
N SER A 69 -1.32 38.58 -0.25
CA SER A 69 -2.35 39.29 0.49
C SER A 69 -2.71 40.63 -0.13
N GLU A 70 -1.83 41.26 -0.92
CA GLU A 70 -2.02 42.62 -1.47
C GLU A 70 -3.21 42.74 -2.40
N ASP A 71 -3.54 41.71 -3.19
CA ASP A 71 -4.67 41.73 -4.13
C ASP A 71 -5.93 41.07 -3.57
N LYS A 72 -5.97 40.71 -2.29
CA LYS A 72 -7.08 40.07 -1.63
C LYS A 72 -7.83 40.99 -0.68
N ALA A 73 -9.14 40.80 -0.59
CA ALA A 73 -9.96 41.44 0.42
C ALA A 73 -9.78 40.71 1.76
N LEU A 74 -8.75 41.02 2.52
CA LEU A 74 -8.41 40.37 3.79
C LEU A 74 -9.57 40.22 4.76
N PRO A 75 -10.49 41.22 4.90
CA PRO A 75 -11.68 41.03 5.73
C PRO A 75 -12.60 39.89 5.34
N LEU A 76 -12.51 39.43 4.10
CA LEU A 76 -13.27 38.25 3.63
C LEU A 76 -12.53 36.92 3.84
N LEU A 77 -11.19 36.96 3.95
CA LEU A 77 -10.38 35.81 4.22
C LEU A 77 -10.34 35.49 5.72
N VAL A 78 -10.20 36.51 6.53
CA VAL A 78 -10.09 36.42 8.00
C VAL A 78 -11.08 37.37 8.66
N PRO A 79 -12.40 37.07 8.62
CA PRO A 79 -13.46 38.00 9.06
C PRO A 79 -13.36 38.42 10.53
N TRP A 80 -12.72 37.60 11.37
CA TRP A 80 -12.49 37.89 12.79
C TRP A 80 -11.38 38.94 13.02
N LYS A 81 -10.59 39.26 11.99
CA LYS A 81 -9.50 40.23 12.06
C LYS A 81 -9.47 41.14 10.81
N PRO A 82 -10.47 42.01 10.62
CA PRO A 82 -10.60 42.78 9.40
C PRO A 82 -9.51 43.84 9.19
N ASP A 83 -8.85 44.29 10.27
CA ASP A 83 -7.90 45.41 10.26
C ASP A 83 -6.43 44.91 10.24
N ILE A 84 -6.11 44.01 9.32
CA ILE A 84 -4.73 43.52 9.15
C ILE A 84 -3.94 44.54 8.35
N ASP A 85 -2.81 44.96 8.94
CA ASP A 85 -1.80 45.75 8.26
C ASP A 85 -0.91 44.83 7.40
N LEU A 86 -0.84 45.11 6.10
CA LEU A 86 -0.02 44.34 5.15
C LEU A 86 1.47 44.31 5.52
N ASP A 87 1.97 45.36 6.19
CA ASP A 87 3.36 45.43 6.64
C ASP A 87 3.69 44.39 7.75
N GLU A 88 2.65 43.89 8.41
CA GLU A 88 2.79 42.82 9.40
C GLU A 88 2.82 41.42 8.77
N ILE A 89 2.52 41.29 7.48
CA ILE A 89 2.58 40.00 6.77
C ILE A 89 3.95 39.86 6.11
N ASN A 90 4.85 39.17 6.80
CA ASN A 90 6.21 38.92 6.33
C ASN A 90 6.67 37.51 6.66
N ASP A 91 7.80 37.10 6.08
CA ASP A 91 8.37 35.77 6.20
C ASP A 91 8.86 35.43 7.62
N ASP A 92 9.41 36.41 8.34
CA ASP A 92 9.84 36.21 9.74
C ASP A 92 8.66 35.87 10.65
N ARG A 93 7.50 36.51 10.44
CA ARG A 93 6.27 36.17 11.19
C ARG A 93 5.71 34.83 10.76
N ALA A 94 5.78 34.52 9.47
CA ALA A 94 5.39 33.22 8.96
C ALA A 94 6.22 32.09 9.59
N ALA A 95 7.54 32.27 9.63
CA ALA A 95 8.44 31.32 10.26
C ALA A 95 8.15 31.14 11.75
N ARG A 96 8.00 32.24 12.49
CA ARG A 96 7.64 32.19 13.92
C ARG A 96 6.28 31.54 14.19
N ALA A 97 5.29 31.75 13.31
CA ALA A 97 4.00 31.08 13.45
C ALA A 97 4.14 29.56 13.26
N LEU A 98 4.92 29.11 12.28
CA LEU A 98 5.21 27.67 12.08
C LEU A 98 6.01 27.08 13.25
N ASP A 99 7.01 27.79 13.78
CA ASP A 99 7.75 27.35 14.95
C ASP A 99 6.84 27.21 16.18
N ALA A 100 5.90 28.12 16.36
CA ALA A 100 4.94 28.06 17.45
C ALA A 100 3.97 26.88 17.32
N VAL A 101 3.45 26.64 16.11
CA VAL A 101 2.62 25.46 15.79
C VAL A 101 3.43 24.17 16.04
N TRP A 102 4.67 24.13 15.61
CA TRP A 102 5.55 22.98 15.83
C TRP A 102 5.78 22.67 17.32
N LYS A 103 6.08 23.70 18.11
CA LYS A 103 6.28 23.57 19.56
C LYS A 103 5.02 23.13 20.31
N ALA A 104 3.85 23.48 19.80
CA ALA A 104 2.57 23.17 20.40
C ALA A 104 2.02 21.77 20.04
N ASP A 105 2.75 20.98 19.26
CA ASP A 105 2.36 19.71 18.69
C ASP A 105 1.28 19.86 17.57
N PRO A 106 1.70 19.80 16.29
CA PRO A 106 0.80 19.88 15.13
C PRO A 106 -0.32 18.84 15.17
N GLN A 107 -0.06 17.65 15.71
CA GLN A 107 -1.06 16.59 15.82
C GLN A 107 -2.18 16.97 16.80
N LYS A 108 -1.83 17.60 17.90
CA LYS A 108 -2.80 18.10 18.88
C LYS A 108 -3.70 19.18 18.27
N ILE A 109 -3.11 20.11 17.52
CA ILE A 109 -3.84 21.18 16.82
C ILE A 109 -4.79 20.56 15.78
N PHE A 110 -4.28 19.68 14.92
CA PHE A 110 -5.08 19.01 13.89
C PHE A 110 -6.25 18.23 14.51
N SER A 111 -6.00 17.47 15.58
CA SER A 111 -7.02 16.70 16.29
C SER A 111 -8.11 17.59 16.89
N ALA A 112 -7.73 18.75 17.43
CA ALA A 112 -8.71 19.70 17.98
C ALA A 112 -9.60 20.31 16.88
N ILE A 113 -9.02 20.66 15.72
CA ILE A 113 -9.77 21.13 14.55
C ILE A 113 -10.68 20.03 14.02
N ALA A 114 -10.18 18.80 13.86
CA ALA A 114 -10.96 17.65 13.38
C ALA A 114 -12.15 17.37 14.30
N ASN A 115 -11.95 17.34 15.61
CA ASN A 115 -13.03 17.15 16.58
C ASN A 115 -14.09 18.28 16.48
N ARG A 116 -13.66 19.53 16.28
CA ARG A 116 -14.57 20.64 16.10
C ARG A 116 -15.41 20.46 14.83
N VAL A 117 -14.79 20.07 13.71
CA VAL A 117 -15.47 19.80 12.43
C VAL A 117 -16.47 18.66 12.55
N ILE A 118 -16.07 17.56 13.17
CA ILE A 118 -16.96 16.40 13.44
C ILE A 118 -18.20 16.87 14.19
N HIS A 119 -18.00 17.67 15.23
CA HIS A 119 -19.10 18.11 16.11
C HIS A 119 -20.03 19.11 15.45
N ILE A 120 -19.49 20.12 14.72
CA ILE A 120 -20.32 21.17 14.09
C ILE A 120 -21.15 20.60 12.93
N HIS A 121 -20.54 19.72 12.14
CA HIS A 121 -21.18 19.18 10.94
C HIS A 121 -21.82 17.81 11.17
N GLU A 122 -21.84 17.33 12.42
CA GLU A 122 -22.44 16.03 12.80
C GLU A 122 -21.93 14.88 11.89
N LEU A 123 -20.62 14.86 11.63
CA LEU A 123 -20.03 13.90 10.68
C LEU A 123 -20.15 12.46 11.21
N ASP A 124 -20.58 11.57 10.32
CA ASP A 124 -20.56 10.14 10.60
C ASP A 124 -19.10 9.61 10.58
N THR A 125 -18.62 9.20 11.74
CA THR A 125 -17.29 8.61 11.94
C THR A 125 -17.31 7.10 12.07
N SER A 126 -18.44 6.44 11.81
CA SER A 126 -18.58 4.98 11.88
C SER A 126 -17.72 4.25 10.85
N ILE A 127 -17.39 4.91 9.72
CA ILE A 127 -16.51 4.38 8.68
C ILE A 127 -15.37 5.36 8.45
N ILE A 128 -14.14 4.88 8.62
CA ILE A 128 -12.92 5.66 8.36
C ILE A 128 -12.09 4.97 7.28
N HIS A 129 -11.75 5.72 6.24
CA HIS A 129 -10.86 5.31 5.17
C HIS A 129 -9.43 5.78 5.44
N GLY A 130 -8.50 4.85 5.62
CA GLY A 130 -7.07 5.15 5.80
C GLY A 130 -6.27 4.93 4.53
N ASP A 131 -5.45 5.91 4.16
CA ASP A 131 -4.50 5.80 3.05
C ASP A 131 -3.21 6.55 3.37
N THR A 132 -2.16 6.23 2.64
CA THR A 132 -0.86 6.88 2.72
C THR A 132 -0.50 7.53 1.39
N THR A 133 0.20 8.64 1.45
CA THR A 133 0.76 9.30 0.26
C THR A 133 2.15 9.81 0.56
N SER A 134 2.91 10.19 -0.48
CA SER A 134 4.23 10.78 -0.31
C SER A 134 4.33 12.11 -1.06
N ILE A 135 5.07 13.05 -0.47
CA ILE A 135 5.42 14.31 -1.11
C ILE A 135 6.92 14.29 -1.38
N SER A 136 7.29 14.47 -2.66
CA SER A 136 8.69 14.48 -3.09
C SER A 136 9.28 15.87 -3.01
N PHE A 137 10.55 15.94 -2.64
CA PHE A 137 11.32 17.18 -2.49
C PHE A 137 12.49 17.19 -3.46
N HIS A 138 12.75 18.37 -4.02
CA HIS A 138 13.92 18.64 -4.85
C HIS A 138 14.96 19.38 -4.02
N GLY A 139 16.10 18.78 -3.76
CA GLY A 139 17.17 19.34 -2.96
C GLY A 139 17.99 18.26 -2.24
N MET A 140 19.09 18.64 -1.60
CA MET A 140 19.97 17.68 -0.90
C MET A 140 19.42 17.31 0.47
N PHE A 141 18.97 18.27 1.26
CA PHE A 141 18.39 18.06 2.61
C PHE A 141 19.29 17.20 3.54
N ASP A 142 20.63 17.26 3.36
CA ASP A 142 21.58 16.44 4.11
C ASP A 142 22.00 17.09 5.42
N ASP A 143 21.84 18.42 5.52
CA ASP A 143 22.28 19.24 6.65
C ASP A 143 21.15 19.53 7.66
N LEU A 144 20.03 18.80 7.60
CA LEU A 144 18.98 18.96 8.59
C LEU A 144 19.45 18.34 9.91
N ASP A 145 19.41 19.13 10.98
CA ASP A 145 19.68 18.65 12.34
C ASP A 145 18.84 17.39 12.60
N LEU A 146 19.49 16.30 12.97
CA LEU A 146 18.86 15.02 13.32
C LEU A 146 18.14 15.14 14.67
N ASN A 147 17.08 15.93 14.70
CA ASN A 147 16.18 15.96 15.83
C ASN A 147 15.23 14.74 15.71
N PRO A 148 15.24 13.79 16.66
CA PRO A 148 14.44 12.58 16.57
C PRO A 148 12.92 12.84 16.57
N PHE A 149 12.49 14.05 16.83
CA PHE A 149 11.07 14.46 16.79
C PHE A 149 10.65 15.09 15.47
N ILE A 150 11.59 15.31 14.53
CA ILE A 150 11.31 15.91 13.22
C ILE A 150 11.33 14.81 12.18
N PRO A 151 10.26 14.63 11.37
CA PRO A 151 10.28 13.69 10.26
C PRO A 151 11.42 13.97 9.27
N VAL A 152 12.14 12.93 8.91
CA VAL A 152 13.35 13.02 8.08
C VAL A 152 12.98 12.97 6.59
N ILE A 153 13.39 13.98 5.83
CA ILE A 153 13.26 14.00 4.38
C ILE A 153 14.35 13.08 3.80
N THR A 154 13.97 11.87 3.40
CA THR A 154 14.90 10.84 2.94
C THR A 154 14.37 10.09 1.72
N LEU A 155 15.21 9.24 1.10
CA LEU A 155 14.82 8.36 0.01
C LEU A 155 13.93 7.24 0.57
N GLY A 156 12.88 6.89 -0.18
CA GLY A 156 11.96 5.83 0.22
C GLY A 156 11.20 5.25 -0.98
N HIS A 157 10.17 4.45 -0.71
CA HIS A 157 9.30 3.90 -1.75
C HIS A 157 8.39 5.00 -2.31
N ASN A 158 8.83 5.62 -3.42
CA ASN A 158 8.12 6.75 -4.01
C ASN A 158 6.94 6.27 -4.88
N LYS A 159 5.72 6.68 -4.54
CA LYS A 159 4.48 6.34 -5.29
C LYS A 159 4.44 6.94 -6.71
N HIS A 160 5.25 7.96 -6.98
CA HIS A 160 5.37 8.60 -8.31
C HIS A 160 6.49 8.00 -9.18
N HIS A 161 7.07 6.86 -8.77
CA HIS A 161 8.18 6.21 -9.49
C HIS A 161 9.43 7.09 -9.65
N ARG A 162 9.70 7.95 -8.67
CA ARG A 162 10.87 8.83 -8.60
C ARG A 162 11.77 8.41 -7.42
N PRO A 163 12.48 7.26 -7.52
CA PRO A 163 13.36 6.77 -6.45
C PRO A 163 14.59 7.67 -6.23
N ASP A 164 14.82 8.60 -7.14
CA ASP A 164 15.88 9.61 -7.10
C ASP A 164 15.54 10.81 -6.21
N LEU A 165 14.28 11.00 -5.82
CA LEU A 165 13.84 12.12 -4.99
C LEU A 165 13.64 11.69 -3.54
N LYS A 166 14.10 12.55 -2.63
CA LYS A 166 13.76 12.46 -1.21
C LYS A 166 12.29 12.82 -0.99
N GLN A 167 11.68 12.28 0.05
CA GLN A 167 10.27 12.45 0.33
C GLN A 167 9.98 12.48 1.83
N LEU A 168 8.78 12.92 2.18
CA LEU A 168 8.07 12.61 3.43
C LEU A 168 6.85 11.76 3.10
N VAL A 169 6.43 10.92 4.04
CA VAL A 169 5.21 10.13 3.92
C VAL A 169 4.13 10.72 4.80
N PHE A 170 2.92 10.78 4.27
CA PHE A 170 1.73 11.26 4.97
C PHE A 170 0.72 10.12 5.06
N SER A 171 0.13 9.92 6.21
CA SER A 171 -1.04 9.05 6.37
C SER A 171 -2.24 9.88 6.79
N VAL A 172 -3.39 9.60 6.18
CA VAL A 172 -4.63 10.32 6.41
C VAL A 172 -5.77 9.33 6.61
N GLY A 173 -6.59 9.56 7.62
CA GLY A 173 -7.86 8.89 7.79
C GLY A 173 -9.01 9.87 7.56
N THR A 174 -9.93 9.51 6.65
CA THR A 174 -11.08 10.35 6.28
C THR A 174 -12.39 9.64 6.60
N THR A 175 -13.43 10.39 6.89
CA THR A 175 -14.81 9.88 6.92
C THR A 175 -15.24 9.37 5.54
N ALA A 176 -16.39 8.70 5.46
CA ALA A 176 -16.99 8.29 4.19
C ALA A 176 -17.24 9.46 3.23
N ASP A 177 -17.50 10.66 3.75
CA ASP A 177 -17.67 11.89 2.97
C ASP A 177 -16.33 12.52 2.53
N GLY A 178 -15.21 11.93 2.90
CA GLY A 178 -13.88 12.39 2.52
C GLY A 178 -13.30 13.50 3.40
N VAL A 179 -13.87 13.75 4.58
CA VAL A 179 -13.34 14.76 5.52
C VAL A 179 -12.20 14.14 6.34
N PRO A 180 -10.97 14.72 6.32
CA PRO A 180 -9.86 14.24 7.12
C PRO A 180 -10.12 14.44 8.61
N VAL A 181 -10.04 13.37 9.40
CA VAL A 181 -10.23 13.39 10.86
C VAL A 181 -8.97 12.98 11.62
N VAL A 182 -8.03 12.32 10.96
CA VAL A 182 -6.72 12.00 11.49
C VAL A 182 -5.67 12.11 10.39
N ALA A 183 -4.51 12.65 10.70
CA ALA A 183 -3.39 12.74 9.76
C ALA A 183 -2.07 12.66 10.52
N GLU A 184 -1.06 12.06 9.91
CA GLU A 184 0.30 11.99 10.43
C GLU A 184 1.32 12.24 9.34
N VAL A 185 2.45 12.82 9.71
CA VAL A 185 3.65 12.97 8.88
C VAL A 185 4.73 12.05 9.42
N ALA A 186 5.43 11.37 8.53
CA ALA A 186 6.48 10.44 8.88
C ALA A 186 7.70 10.57 7.96
N ASP A 187 8.78 9.91 8.36
CA ASP A 187 10.02 9.83 7.61
C ASP A 187 9.77 9.31 6.19
N GLY A 188 10.58 9.76 5.24
CA GLY A 188 10.40 9.41 3.83
C GLY A 188 10.56 7.92 3.52
N ASP A 189 11.21 7.14 4.37
CA ASP A 189 11.39 5.69 4.26
C ASP A 189 10.46 4.87 5.16
N GLU A 190 9.57 5.54 5.91
CA GLU A 190 8.61 4.84 6.76
C GLU A 190 7.65 3.96 5.94
N SER A 191 7.35 2.77 6.46
CA SER A 191 6.52 1.82 5.73
C SER A 191 5.03 2.08 5.94
N ASP A 192 4.22 1.89 4.88
CA ASP A 192 2.75 1.97 4.95
C ASP A 192 2.18 1.03 6.03
N LYS A 193 2.85 -0.09 6.31
CA LYS A 193 2.47 -1.06 7.35
C LYS A 193 2.54 -0.47 8.75
N THR A 194 3.64 0.22 9.04
CA THR A 194 3.85 0.90 10.33
C THR A 194 2.91 2.07 10.47
N LEU A 195 2.75 2.86 9.41
CA LEU A 195 1.87 4.03 9.40
C LEU A 195 0.41 3.67 9.63
N ASN A 196 -0.11 2.59 9.03
CA ASN A 196 -1.45 2.11 9.32
C ASN A 196 -1.63 1.81 10.82
N GLY A 197 -0.65 1.14 11.44
CA GLY A 197 -0.70 0.86 12.88
C GLY A 197 -0.66 2.11 13.76
N ARG A 198 0.09 3.14 13.34
CA ARG A 198 0.12 4.45 14.05
C ARG A 198 -1.17 5.19 13.88
N LEU A 199 -1.70 5.27 12.65
CA LEU A 199 -2.96 5.95 12.34
C LEU A 199 -4.12 5.39 13.17
N VAL A 200 -4.20 4.07 13.33
CA VAL A 200 -5.20 3.40 14.18
C VAL A 200 -5.08 3.82 15.65
N LYS A 201 -3.87 3.97 16.17
CA LYS A 201 -3.66 4.44 17.55
C LYS A 201 -4.08 5.89 17.72
N THR A 202 -3.72 6.75 16.76
CA THR A 202 -4.09 8.16 16.75
C THR A 202 -5.60 8.33 16.60
N LEU A 203 -6.22 7.54 15.74
CA LEU A 203 -7.67 7.52 15.55
C LEU A 203 -8.39 7.19 16.88
N LYS A 204 -7.92 6.17 17.62
CA LYS A 204 -8.46 5.86 18.96
C LYS A 204 -8.29 7.03 19.94
N SER A 205 -7.21 7.77 19.86
CA SER A 205 -6.98 8.96 20.69
C SER A 205 -7.90 10.13 20.33
N VAL A 206 -8.16 10.36 19.03
CA VAL A 206 -8.98 11.47 18.52
C VAL A 206 -10.45 11.24 18.78
N LEU A 207 -10.97 10.07 18.40
CA LEU A 207 -12.40 9.76 18.53
C LEU A 207 -12.82 9.30 19.95
N GLY A 208 -11.85 9.03 20.82
CA GLY A 208 -12.10 8.75 22.23
C GLY A 208 -12.91 7.49 22.52
N LYS A 209 -13.84 7.58 23.50
CA LYS A 209 -14.70 6.46 23.92
C LYS A 209 -15.84 6.17 22.93
N ASP A 210 -16.19 7.13 22.09
CA ASP A 210 -17.28 7.00 21.11
C ASP A 210 -16.98 5.96 20.02
N ILE A 211 -15.74 5.48 19.94
CA ILE A 211 -15.34 4.36 19.05
C ILE A 211 -15.88 3.00 19.51
N GLU A 212 -16.23 2.83 20.79
CA GLU A 212 -16.49 1.50 21.36
C GLU A 212 -17.73 0.81 20.77
N ASP A 213 -18.63 1.54 20.09
CA ASP A 213 -19.87 0.95 19.62
C ASP A 213 -19.84 0.52 18.15
N PHE A 214 -19.11 1.18 17.26
CA PHE A 214 -18.98 0.72 15.86
C PHE A 214 -17.96 1.56 15.06
N LEU A 215 -16.74 1.07 14.87
CA LEU A 215 -15.81 1.67 13.92
C LEU A 215 -15.37 0.65 12.88
N LEU A 216 -15.67 0.93 11.62
CA LEU A 216 -15.17 0.18 10.49
C LEU A 216 -14.00 0.93 9.83
N TYR A 217 -12.78 0.38 9.95
CA TYR A 217 -11.60 0.94 9.31
C TYR A 217 -11.34 0.29 7.95
N VAL A 218 -11.31 1.09 6.90
CA VAL A 218 -11.09 0.64 5.51
C VAL A 218 -9.72 1.10 5.04
N ALA A 219 -8.85 0.18 4.69
CA ALA A 219 -7.51 0.49 4.21
C ALA A 219 -7.01 -0.53 3.17
N ASP A 220 -5.92 -0.21 2.51
CA ASP A 220 -5.27 -1.09 1.54
C ASP A 220 -4.62 -2.32 2.19
N SER A 221 -4.00 -3.19 1.37
CA SER A 221 -3.39 -4.43 1.86
C SER A 221 -2.20 -4.24 2.82
N ALA A 222 -1.64 -3.05 2.94
CA ALA A 222 -0.57 -2.75 3.89
C ALA A 222 -1.05 -2.78 5.35
N LEU A 223 -2.36 -2.61 5.59
CA LEU A 223 -2.97 -2.79 6.91
C LEU A 223 -2.75 -4.21 7.44
N ILE A 224 -2.84 -5.23 6.58
CA ILE A 224 -2.86 -6.63 7.01
C ILE A 224 -1.44 -7.11 7.35
N THR A 225 -1.07 -6.90 8.58
CA THR A 225 0.12 -7.45 9.22
C THR A 225 -0.24 -8.02 10.59
N MET A 226 0.52 -8.97 11.10
CA MET A 226 0.24 -9.56 12.42
C MET A 226 0.17 -8.52 13.54
N PRO A 227 1.10 -7.53 13.63
CA PRO A 227 0.98 -6.46 14.63
C PRO A 227 -0.29 -5.63 14.49
N ASN A 228 -0.69 -5.27 13.27
CA ASN A 228 -1.88 -4.45 13.05
C ASN A 228 -3.17 -5.23 13.33
N LEU A 229 -3.25 -6.51 12.98
CA LEU A 229 -4.40 -7.37 13.32
C LEU A 229 -4.59 -7.47 14.85
N LYS A 230 -3.50 -7.66 15.60
CA LYS A 230 -3.54 -7.65 17.08
C LYS A 230 -3.95 -6.29 17.64
N LEU A 231 -3.59 -5.20 16.96
CA LEU A 231 -3.97 -3.84 17.35
C LEU A 231 -5.47 -3.60 17.14
N MET A 232 -6.01 -4.01 15.98
CA MET A 232 -7.44 -3.94 15.66
C MET A 232 -8.26 -4.70 16.68
N ASP A 233 -7.82 -5.92 17.01
CA ASP A 233 -8.46 -6.74 18.02
C ASP A 233 -8.43 -6.09 19.42
N LYS A 234 -7.28 -5.57 19.83
CA LYS A 234 -7.12 -4.87 21.12
C LYS A 234 -8.06 -3.66 21.27
N TYR A 235 -8.33 -2.96 20.17
CA TYR A 235 -9.17 -1.77 20.18
C TYR A 235 -10.61 -2.03 19.73
N HIS A 236 -10.96 -3.29 19.47
CA HIS A 236 -12.29 -3.69 18.97
C HIS A 236 -12.73 -2.93 17.72
N ILE A 237 -11.77 -2.74 16.77
CA ILE A 237 -12.00 -2.06 15.51
C ILE A 237 -12.24 -3.08 14.43
N ASP A 238 -13.41 -3.04 13.80
CA ASP A 238 -13.68 -3.80 12.59
C ASP A 238 -12.94 -3.22 11.39
N PHE A 239 -12.60 -4.04 10.41
CA PHE A 239 -11.86 -3.56 9.26
C PHE A 239 -12.24 -4.25 7.94
N ILE A 240 -12.06 -3.52 6.85
CA ILE A 240 -12.08 -4.05 5.48
C ILE A 240 -10.73 -3.76 4.84
N SER A 241 -10.08 -4.81 4.36
CA SER A 241 -8.81 -4.67 3.64
C SER A 241 -8.60 -5.84 2.68
N ARG A 242 -7.78 -5.62 1.66
CA ARG A 242 -7.37 -6.69 0.77
C ARG A 242 -6.31 -7.56 1.43
N LEU A 243 -6.52 -8.88 1.47
CA LEU A 243 -5.51 -9.80 1.97
C LEU A 243 -4.26 -9.79 1.05
N PRO A 244 -3.05 -9.51 1.58
CA PRO A 244 -1.83 -9.53 0.79
C PRO A 244 -1.42 -10.96 0.42
N GLY A 245 -0.74 -11.11 -0.73
CA GLY A 245 -0.38 -12.41 -1.27
C GLY A 245 0.63 -13.24 -0.46
N ASN A 246 1.26 -12.65 0.55
CA ASN A 246 2.17 -13.36 1.46
C ASN A 246 1.45 -14.18 2.56
N PHE A 247 0.12 -14.05 2.66
CA PHE A 247 -0.69 -14.90 3.52
C PHE A 247 -1.13 -16.14 2.75
N GLY A 248 -0.58 -17.32 3.09
CA GLY A 248 -0.84 -18.58 2.39
C GLY A 248 -2.32 -18.96 2.31
N ILE A 249 -3.11 -18.60 3.34
CA ILE A 249 -4.56 -18.83 3.38
C ILE A 249 -5.31 -18.21 2.19
N GLY A 250 -4.78 -17.10 1.60
CA GLY A 250 -5.45 -16.43 0.49
C GLY A 250 -5.63 -17.33 -0.74
N GLU A 251 -4.61 -18.10 -1.10
CA GLU A 251 -4.68 -19.04 -2.22
C GLU A 251 -5.61 -20.23 -1.92
N GLU A 252 -5.60 -20.72 -0.68
CA GLU A 252 -6.47 -21.79 -0.23
C GLU A 252 -7.96 -21.38 -0.32
N LEU A 253 -8.29 -20.19 0.19
CA LEU A 253 -9.64 -19.66 0.15
C LEU A 253 -10.15 -19.42 -1.27
N LYS A 254 -9.31 -18.90 -2.18
CA LYS A 254 -9.68 -18.74 -3.59
C LYS A 254 -10.00 -20.09 -4.24
N ARG A 255 -9.15 -21.10 -4.02
CA ARG A 255 -9.39 -22.46 -4.52
C ARG A 255 -10.63 -23.08 -3.93
N LYS A 256 -10.93 -22.81 -2.66
CA LYS A 256 -12.16 -23.24 -2.00
C LYS A 256 -13.37 -22.57 -2.63
N ALA A 257 -13.35 -21.26 -2.86
CA ALA A 257 -14.43 -20.53 -3.51
C ALA A 257 -14.76 -21.09 -4.91
N ILE A 258 -13.74 -21.42 -5.70
CA ILE A 258 -13.92 -22.01 -7.04
C ILE A 258 -14.51 -23.41 -6.95
N ARG A 259 -14.06 -24.25 -6.00
CA ARG A 259 -14.58 -25.62 -5.83
C ARG A 259 -16.01 -25.67 -5.34
N ASP A 260 -16.32 -24.83 -4.36
CA ASP A 260 -17.63 -24.83 -3.70
C ASP A 260 -18.69 -24.17 -4.58
N ASP A 261 -18.25 -23.37 -5.58
CA ASP A 261 -19.08 -22.69 -6.60
C ASP A 261 -20.33 -21.98 -6.05
N ASN A 262 -20.21 -21.42 -4.84
CA ASN A 262 -21.30 -20.74 -4.15
C ASN A 262 -21.16 -19.21 -4.29
N TRP A 263 -21.35 -18.73 -5.51
CA TRP A 263 -21.18 -17.32 -5.84
C TRP A 263 -22.51 -16.55 -5.78
N GLU A 264 -22.49 -15.42 -5.08
CA GLU A 264 -23.56 -14.44 -5.06
C GLU A 264 -23.32 -13.40 -6.16
N TYR A 265 -24.33 -13.14 -6.98
CA TYR A 265 -24.25 -12.16 -8.06
C TYR A 265 -24.38 -10.73 -7.52
N LEU A 266 -23.35 -9.92 -7.73
CA LEU A 266 -23.33 -8.49 -7.33
C LEU A 266 -23.71 -7.54 -8.47
N GLY A 267 -23.56 -7.99 -9.72
CA GLY A 267 -23.82 -7.14 -10.88
C GLY A 267 -22.69 -6.19 -11.22
N LYS A 268 -23.04 -5.08 -11.85
CA LYS A 268 -22.09 -4.02 -12.23
C LYS A 268 -21.95 -3.02 -11.08
N LEU A 269 -20.72 -2.73 -10.69
CA LEU A 269 -20.39 -1.74 -9.65
C LEU A 269 -20.09 -0.33 -10.22
N SER A 270 -20.36 -0.10 -11.51
CA SER A 270 -20.12 1.18 -12.19
C SER A 270 -21.07 1.34 -13.38
N ASP A 271 -21.48 2.58 -13.67
CA ASP A 271 -22.35 2.94 -14.79
C ASP A 271 -21.65 2.96 -16.15
N LYS A 272 -20.36 2.65 -16.20
CA LYS A 272 -19.60 2.61 -17.46
C LYS A 272 -20.16 1.56 -18.40
N LYS A 273 -20.32 1.88 -19.69
CA LYS A 273 -20.90 1.01 -20.73
C LYS A 273 -20.29 -0.41 -20.72
N ASN A 274 -18.99 -0.52 -20.44
CA ASN A 274 -18.24 -1.76 -20.38
C ASN A 274 -17.83 -2.11 -18.95
N ALA A 275 -18.64 -1.80 -17.93
CA ALA A 275 -18.35 -2.19 -16.57
C ALA A 275 -18.27 -3.72 -16.44
N ALA A 276 -17.36 -4.22 -15.61
CA ALA A 276 -17.29 -5.63 -15.28
C ALA A 276 -18.50 -6.03 -14.42
N ILE A 277 -18.91 -7.28 -14.56
CA ILE A 277 -19.88 -7.93 -13.70
C ILE A 277 -19.12 -8.67 -12.61
N TYR A 278 -19.54 -8.48 -11.38
CA TYR A 278 -18.90 -9.05 -10.20
C TYR A 278 -19.81 -10.07 -9.52
N GLN A 279 -19.16 -11.02 -8.89
CA GLN A 279 -19.77 -11.95 -7.96
C GLN A 279 -18.86 -12.14 -6.74
N SER A 280 -19.46 -12.51 -5.61
CA SER A 280 -18.74 -12.70 -4.35
C SER A 280 -19.02 -14.07 -3.76
N CYS A 281 -18.06 -14.59 -3.00
CA CYS A 281 -18.21 -15.78 -2.19
C CYS A 281 -17.69 -15.50 -0.79
N GLU A 282 -18.58 -15.65 0.19
CA GLU A 282 -18.22 -15.43 1.60
C GLU A 282 -17.71 -16.73 2.22
N MET A 283 -16.65 -16.59 3.02
CA MET A 283 -15.97 -17.70 3.70
C MET A 283 -15.42 -17.26 5.03
N THR A 284 -15.14 -18.23 5.89
CA THR A 284 -14.35 -18.03 7.11
C THR A 284 -13.01 -18.71 6.99
N GLY A 285 -12.00 -18.16 7.64
CA GLY A 285 -10.67 -18.72 7.73
C GLY A 285 -9.94 -18.23 8.95
N GLU A 286 -8.83 -18.85 9.31
CA GLU A 286 -8.08 -18.55 10.53
C GLU A 286 -6.72 -17.92 10.20
N ILE A 287 -6.39 -16.86 10.92
CA ILE A 287 -5.06 -16.26 10.95
C ILE A 287 -4.65 -16.13 12.42
N ASP A 288 -3.53 -16.74 12.81
CA ASP A 288 -2.99 -16.71 14.19
C ASP A 288 -4.06 -17.09 15.24
N GLU A 289 -4.72 -18.24 15.04
CA GLU A 289 -5.75 -18.81 15.94
C GLU A 289 -7.05 -17.96 16.04
N LYS A 290 -7.17 -16.89 15.26
CA LYS A 290 -8.37 -16.07 15.18
C LYS A 290 -9.11 -16.27 13.88
N THR A 291 -10.43 -16.44 13.97
CA THR A 291 -11.31 -16.58 12.82
C THR A 291 -11.65 -15.22 12.22
N TYR A 292 -11.47 -15.08 10.92
CA TYR A 292 -11.87 -13.91 10.14
C TYR A 292 -12.87 -14.27 9.07
N ARG A 293 -13.69 -13.29 8.71
CA ARG A 293 -14.57 -13.34 7.55
C ARG A 293 -13.80 -12.91 6.31
N PHE A 294 -13.87 -13.70 5.24
CA PHE A 294 -13.25 -13.43 3.95
C PHE A 294 -14.31 -13.35 2.86
N ILE A 295 -14.11 -12.45 1.92
CA ILE A 295 -14.97 -12.32 0.75
C ILE A 295 -14.06 -12.44 -0.49
N ALA A 296 -14.22 -13.54 -1.23
CA ALA A 296 -13.62 -13.66 -2.55
C ALA A 296 -14.47 -12.89 -3.56
N ILE A 297 -13.82 -12.09 -4.40
CA ILE A 297 -14.47 -11.32 -5.46
C ILE A 297 -13.97 -11.84 -6.81
N GLN A 298 -14.88 -12.21 -7.70
CA GLN A 298 -14.56 -12.58 -9.06
C GLN A 298 -15.25 -11.64 -10.06
N SER A 299 -14.62 -11.35 -11.19
CA SER A 299 -15.21 -10.55 -12.26
C SER A 299 -15.19 -11.32 -13.59
N ASP A 300 -16.17 -11.03 -14.46
CA ASP A 300 -16.24 -11.58 -15.81
C ASP A 300 -15.10 -11.13 -16.72
N LYS A 301 -14.38 -10.07 -16.33
CA LYS A 301 -13.23 -9.55 -17.05
C LYS A 301 -11.93 -10.09 -16.46
N LYS A 302 -11.41 -11.15 -17.09
CA LYS A 302 -10.09 -11.68 -16.71
C LYS A 302 -8.99 -10.66 -16.96
N ASP A 303 -8.10 -10.49 -15.99
CA ASP A 303 -6.94 -9.62 -16.15
C ASP A 303 -5.96 -10.20 -17.18
N LYS A 304 -5.91 -9.60 -18.36
CA LYS A 304 -5.01 -10.01 -19.45
C LYS A 304 -3.53 -10.02 -19.05
N ARG A 305 -3.15 -9.22 -18.04
CA ARG A 305 -1.77 -9.19 -17.51
C ARG A 305 -1.49 -10.41 -16.65
N LYS A 306 -2.45 -10.81 -15.81
CA LYS A 306 -2.35 -12.03 -15.00
C LYS A 306 -2.26 -13.26 -15.90
N LEU A 307 -3.12 -13.38 -16.92
CA LEU A 307 -3.07 -14.48 -17.88
C LEU A 307 -1.71 -14.55 -18.59
N LYS A 308 -1.18 -13.43 -19.08
CA LYS A 308 0.16 -13.39 -19.68
C LYS A 308 1.26 -13.79 -18.70
N THR A 309 1.12 -13.46 -17.43
CA THR A 309 2.09 -13.82 -16.39
C THR A 309 2.01 -15.32 -16.09
N LEU A 310 0.80 -15.88 -16.00
CA LEU A 310 0.57 -17.31 -15.85
C LEU A 310 1.22 -18.08 -17.02
N ASP A 311 0.92 -17.69 -18.27
CA ASP A 311 1.50 -18.33 -19.46
C ASP A 311 3.04 -18.28 -19.48
N ARG A 312 3.62 -17.15 -19.04
CA ARG A 312 5.08 -17.04 -18.92
C ARG A 312 5.64 -17.96 -17.84
N THR A 313 4.95 -18.09 -16.71
CA THR A 313 5.37 -18.97 -15.61
C THR A 313 5.33 -20.42 -16.04
N VAL A 314 4.24 -20.87 -16.68
CA VAL A 314 4.10 -22.22 -17.23
C VAL A 314 5.20 -22.53 -18.25
N LYS A 315 5.45 -21.60 -19.19
CA LYS A 315 6.52 -21.76 -20.19
C LYS A 315 7.90 -21.84 -19.55
N ARG A 316 8.16 -21.04 -18.52
CA ARG A 316 9.44 -21.05 -17.79
C ARG A 316 9.65 -22.36 -17.03
N GLU A 317 8.62 -22.84 -16.35
CA GLU A 317 8.63 -24.12 -15.65
C GLU A 317 8.91 -25.27 -16.65
N HIS A 318 8.17 -25.30 -17.78
CA HIS A 318 8.37 -26.27 -18.84
C HIS A 318 9.83 -26.28 -19.34
N ALA A 319 10.40 -25.13 -19.64
CA ALA A 319 11.78 -25.03 -20.14
C ALA A 319 12.81 -25.51 -19.10
N THR A 320 12.59 -25.21 -17.83
CA THR A 320 13.48 -25.63 -16.73
C THR A 320 13.43 -27.15 -16.56
N LEU A 321 12.22 -27.71 -16.51
CA LEU A 321 12.05 -29.17 -16.36
C LEU A 321 12.53 -29.91 -17.57
N THR A 322 12.30 -29.43 -18.79
CA THR A 322 12.82 -30.07 -20.02
C THR A 322 14.33 -30.17 -19.97
N LYS A 323 15.02 -29.11 -19.59
CA LYS A 323 16.48 -29.11 -19.47
C LYS A 323 16.98 -30.11 -18.43
N ALA A 324 16.34 -30.16 -17.27
CA ALA A 324 16.69 -31.11 -16.21
C ALA A 324 16.44 -32.57 -16.64
N LEU A 325 15.34 -32.82 -17.38
CA LEU A 325 15.04 -34.14 -17.93
C LEU A 325 16.07 -34.57 -18.99
N GLU A 326 16.52 -33.69 -19.87
CA GLU A 326 17.54 -33.97 -20.88
C GLU A 326 18.91 -34.31 -20.26
N GLU A 327 19.26 -33.70 -19.15
CA GLU A 327 20.46 -34.02 -18.40
C GLU A 327 20.33 -35.41 -17.74
N LEU A 328 19.18 -35.71 -17.17
CA LEU A 328 18.92 -36.98 -16.50
C LEU A 328 18.86 -38.17 -17.47
N LYS A 329 18.33 -37.98 -18.69
CA LYS A 329 18.33 -38.98 -19.78
C LYS A 329 19.71 -39.50 -20.16
N LYS A 330 20.74 -38.69 -20.00
CA LYS A 330 22.14 -39.03 -20.36
C LYS A 330 22.83 -39.83 -19.28
N ARG A 331 22.29 -39.92 -18.08
CA ARG A 331 22.92 -40.54 -16.92
C ARG A 331 22.57 -42.00 -16.84
N PRO A 332 23.59 -42.93 -16.91
CA PRO A 332 23.40 -44.36 -16.69
C PRO A 332 23.26 -44.68 -15.21
N PHE A 333 22.39 -45.62 -14.87
CA PHE A 333 22.24 -46.19 -13.53
C PHE A 333 22.62 -47.65 -13.54
N ALA A 334 23.24 -48.11 -12.44
CA ALA A 334 23.72 -49.47 -12.33
C ALA A 334 22.60 -50.50 -12.15
N CYS A 335 21.46 -50.09 -11.57
CA CYS A 335 20.31 -50.95 -11.40
C CYS A 335 18.99 -50.16 -11.51
N LYS A 336 17.89 -50.87 -11.74
CA LYS A 336 16.54 -50.28 -11.84
C LYS A 336 16.14 -49.54 -10.56
N ARG A 337 16.52 -50.04 -9.39
CA ARG A 337 16.19 -49.43 -8.10
C ARG A 337 16.86 -48.07 -7.92
N ASP A 338 18.11 -47.89 -8.37
CA ASP A 338 18.81 -46.60 -8.33
C ASP A 338 18.10 -45.57 -9.23
N ALA A 339 17.64 -46.02 -10.41
CA ALA A 339 16.86 -45.18 -11.31
C ALA A 339 15.53 -44.75 -10.67
N GLU A 340 14.80 -45.66 -10.00
CA GLU A 340 13.55 -45.35 -9.29
C GLU A 340 13.75 -44.35 -8.12
N ILE A 341 14.87 -44.46 -7.40
CA ILE A 341 15.22 -43.51 -6.33
C ILE A 341 15.46 -42.13 -6.91
N GLU A 342 16.17 -42.04 -8.04
CA GLU A 342 16.44 -40.74 -8.68
C GLU A 342 15.17 -40.10 -9.23
N VAL A 343 14.20 -40.87 -9.74
CA VAL A 343 12.86 -40.32 -10.12
C VAL A 343 12.18 -39.67 -8.93
N LYS A 344 12.15 -40.34 -7.77
CA LYS A 344 11.53 -39.76 -6.56
C LYS A 344 12.24 -38.50 -6.10
N LYS A 345 13.56 -38.48 -6.20
CA LYS A 345 14.37 -37.32 -5.88
C LYS A 345 14.10 -36.17 -6.83
N PHE A 346 14.05 -36.43 -8.14
CA PHE A 346 13.73 -35.44 -9.17
C PHE A 346 12.38 -34.77 -8.92
N ILE A 347 11.32 -35.55 -8.66
CA ILE A 347 9.97 -35.03 -8.36
C ILE A 347 10.00 -34.16 -7.13
N LYS A 348 10.73 -34.57 -6.07
CA LYS A 348 10.81 -33.78 -4.82
C LYS A 348 11.61 -32.46 -4.98
N GLU A 349 12.68 -32.47 -5.77
CA GLU A 349 13.56 -31.32 -5.95
C GLU A 349 12.98 -30.28 -6.92
N ASN A 350 12.13 -30.71 -7.87
CA ASN A 350 11.60 -29.82 -8.89
C ASN A 350 10.18 -29.31 -8.62
N ASP A 351 9.48 -29.77 -7.59
CA ASP A 351 8.16 -29.35 -7.09
C ASP A 351 7.31 -28.61 -8.15
N ALA A 352 7.05 -29.29 -9.27
CA ALA A 352 6.39 -28.70 -10.43
C ALA A 352 4.92 -28.45 -10.14
N ARG A 353 4.45 -27.20 -10.38
CA ARG A 353 3.06 -26.80 -10.13
C ARG A 353 2.15 -27.10 -11.32
N TYR A 354 2.65 -26.96 -12.54
CA TYR A 354 1.86 -27.04 -13.78
C TYR A 354 2.23 -28.20 -14.68
N HIS A 355 3.19 -29.04 -14.28
CA HIS A 355 3.63 -30.14 -15.11
C HIS A 355 3.73 -31.44 -14.31
N ILE A 356 3.24 -32.49 -14.93
CA ILE A 356 3.35 -33.85 -14.44
C ILE A 356 4.42 -34.56 -15.27
N THR A 357 5.26 -35.35 -14.62
CA THR A 357 6.30 -36.15 -15.28
C THR A 357 5.96 -37.63 -15.28
N ASP A 358 5.84 -38.23 -16.46
CA ASP A 358 5.75 -39.67 -16.64
C ASP A 358 7.13 -40.25 -16.94
N TRP A 359 7.43 -41.43 -16.37
CA TRP A 359 8.76 -42.00 -16.43
C TRP A 359 8.75 -43.40 -17.00
N VAL A 360 9.70 -43.65 -17.93
CA VAL A 360 10.00 -44.96 -18.45
C VAL A 360 11.46 -45.27 -18.13
N ILE A 361 11.72 -46.44 -17.55
CA ILE A 361 13.10 -46.93 -17.29
C ILE A 361 13.47 -47.87 -18.44
N GLU A 362 14.42 -47.42 -19.25
CA GLU A 362 14.93 -48.20 -20.38
C GLU A 362 16.18 -48.99 -19.97
N GLU A 363 16.19 -50.27 -20.30
CA GLU A 363 17.34 -51.14 -20.11
C GLU A 363 18.18 -51.20 -21.41
N LYS A 364 19.47 -50.86 -21.33
CA LYS A 364 20.39 -50.93 -22.47
C LYS A 364 21.61 -51.72 -22.10
N THR A 365 21.89 -52.75 -22.88
CA THR A 365 23.10 -53.55 -22.74
C THR A 365 24.15 -53.05 -23.72
N GLU A 366 25.23 -52.54 -23.16
CA GLU A 366 26.34 -51.97 -23.93
C GLU A 366 27.60 -52.85 -23.79
N ASN A 367 28.39 -52.87 -24.85
CA ASN A 367 29.67 -53.57 -24.81
C ASN A 367 30.69 -52.75 -24.00
N VAL A 368 31.29 -53.33 -23.00
CA VAL A 368 32.34 -52.68 -22.20
C VAL A 368 33.58 -52.44 -23.09
N LYS A 369 34.03 -51.18 -23.17
CA LYS A 369 35.27 -50.86 -23.89
C LYS A 369 36.47 -51.58 -23.25
N ARG A 370 37.18 -52.32 -24.07
CA ARG A 370 38.36 -53.00 -23.64
C ARG A 370 39.47 -51.99 -23.30
N GLU A 371 40.19 -52.27 -22.22
CA GLU A 371 41.39 -51.51 -21.84
C GLU A 371 42.60 -51.85 -22.75
N LYS A 372 42.64 -53.07 -23.34
CA LYS A 372 43.74 -53.49 -24.21
C LYS A 372 43.41 -53.35 -25.70
N ARG A 373 44.27 -52.68 -26.44
CA ARG A 373 44.19 -52.60 -27.91
C ARG A 373 44.61 -53.95 -28.51
N GLY A 374 43.81 -54.50 -29.42
CA GLY A 374 44.13 -55.73 -30.18
C GLY A 374 42.90 -56.50 -30.60
N ARG A 375 43.11 -57.54 -31.52
CA ARG A 375 42.04 -58.43 -32.00
C ARG A 375 41.61 -59.41 -30.92
N LEU A 376 40.30 -59.66 -30.79
CA LEU A 376 39.74 -60.63 -29.85
C LEU A 376 40.38 -61.99 -30.02
N LYS A 377 40.80 -62.67 -28.91
CA LYS A 377 41.21 -64.06 -28.93
C LYS A 377 39.99 -64.92 -29.19
N LYS A 378 40.25 -66.13 -29.85
CA LYS A 378 39.18 -67.00 -30.38
C LYS A 378 38.12 -67.48 -29.37
N ASN A 379 38.34 -67.28 -28.04
CA ASN A 379 37.45 -67.67 -26.95
C ASN A 379 37.12 -66.48 -25.97
N GLU A 380 37.44 -65.25 -26.34
CA GLU A 380 37.19 -64.07 -25.47
C GLU A 380 35.82 -63.55 -25.72
N LYS A 381 34.93 -63.62 -24.72
CA LYS A 381 33.59 -63.03 -24.76
C LYS A 381 33.68 -61.52 -24.53
N ILE A 382 32.97 -60.77 -25.32
CA ILE A 382 32.76 -59.31 -25.07
C ILE A 382 32.02 -59.19 -23.75
N GLN A 383 32.61 -58.47 -22.80
CA GLN A 383 31.93 -58.16 -21.58
C GLN A 383 30.85 -57.14 -21.91
N THR A 384 29.63 -57.44 -21.56
CA THR A 384 28.48 -56.56 -21.69
C THR A 384 28.11 -56.04 -20.31
N GLN A 385 27.79 -54.73 -20.22
CA GLN A 385 27.25 -54.12 -19.02
C GLN A 385 25.85 -53.64 -19.33
N THR A 386 24.89 -53.99 -18.47
CA THR A 386 23.53 -53.52 -18.57
C THR A 386 23.39 -52.27 -17.72
N ASN A 387 23.01 -51.17 -18.35
CA ASN A 387 22.73 -49.89 -17.72
C ASN A 387 21.26 -49.55 -17.88
N TYR A 388 20.72 -48.83 -16.89
CA TYR A 388 19.35 -48.35 -16.88
C TYR A 388 19.36 -46.84 -17.14
N TYR A 389 18.47 -46.38 -18.01
CA TYR A 389 18.33 -44.98 -18.37
C TYR A 389 16.94 -44.50 -18.06
N LEU A 390 16.81 -43.25 -17.58
CA LEU A 390 15.53 -42.64 -17.32
C LEU A 390 15.07 -41.88 -18.54
N ASN A 391 13.84 -42.12 -19.00
CA ASN A 391 13.18 -41.36 -20.04
C ASN A 391 11.92 -40.74 -19.46
N GLY A 392 12.02 -39.48 -19.05
CA GLY A 392 10.89 -38.69 -18.53
C GLY A 392 10.18 -37.99 -19.67
N ASN A 393 8.86 -37.97 -19.62
CA ASN A 393 8.00 -37.19 -20.48
C ASN A 393 7.23 -36.14 -19.66
N LEU A 394 7.09 -34.93 -20.20
CA LEU A 394 6.48 -33.80 -19.51
C LEU A 394 5.08 -33.52 -20.08
N GLN A 395 4.10 -33.52 -19.23
CA GLN A 395 2.72 -33.19 -19.61
C GLN A 395 2.22 -32.00 -18.79
N LEU A 396 1.43 -31.12 -19.40
CA LEU A 396 0.77 -30.03 -18.70
C LEU A 396 -0.31 -30.59 -17.77
N ASP A 397 -0.33 -30.16 -16.52
CA ASP A 397 -1.47 -30.38 -15.62
C ASP A 397 -2.56 -29.35 -15.93
N ASP A 398 -3.47 -29.74 -16.84
CA ASP A 398 -4.56 -28.89 -17.28
C ASP A 398 -5.46 -28.45 -16.11
N LYS A 399 -5.60 -29.29 -15.06
CA LYS A 399 -6.40 -28.94 -13.89
C LYS A 399 -5.72 -27.83 -13.07
N ALA A 400 -4.45 -27.95 -12.83
CA ALA A 400 -3.69 -26.92 -12.10
C ALA A 400 -3.65 -25.61 -12.91
N TYR A 401 -3.45 -25.71 -14.23
CA TYR A 401 -3.45 -24.54 -15.12
C TYR A 401 -4.80 -23.83 -15.15
N GLU A 402 -5.90 -24.54 -15.41
CA GLU A 402 -7.23 -23.93 -15.46
C GLU A 402 -7.66 -23.37 -14.10
N MET A 403 -7.31 -24.03 -12.99
CA MET A 403 -7.59 -23.49 -11.66
C MET A 403 -6.89 -22.13 -11.44
N ASP A 404 -5.61 -22.01 -11.78
CA ASP A 404 -4.89 -20.74 -11.62
C ASP A 404 -5.30 -19.68 -12.66
N ARG A 405 -5.91 -20.11 -13.76
CA ARG A 405 -6.52 -19.23 -14.75
C ARG A 405 -7.84 -18.63 -14.29
N GLU A 406 -8.58 -19.32 -13.41
CA GLU A 406 -9.82 -18.85 -12.80
C GLU A 406 -9.57 -17.94 -11.58
N ILE A 407 -8.46 -18.12 -10.87
CA ILE A 407 -8.02 -17.30 -9.73
C ILE A 407 -7.46 -15.94 -10.19
#